data_3446082a198c15ef2e64c362453a86ee
#
_entry.id   3446082a198c15ef2e64c362453a86ee
#
_cell.length_a   1.000
_cell.length_b   1.000
_cell.length_c   1.000
_cell.angle_alpha   90.00
_cell.angle_beta   90.00
_cell.angle_gamma   90.00
#
_symmetry.space_group_name_H-M   'P 1'
#
loop_
_entity.id
_entity.type
_entity.pdbx_description
1 polymer ?
#
loop_
_entity_poly.entity_id
_entity_poly.type
_entity_poly.pdbx_seq_one_letter_code
_entity_poly.pdbx_strand_id
1 'polypeptide(L)'
;MNKHIFALFRGAVLLLGFALLTGCAQAPAEVSSVSGQPSALLTNESAIVYNVTPEYVFTYAENQTEDYPTTQGAYRFAQLVNKRTQGRIQIRVYANAQLGDETSTLEQLRFGGLDFARCSLSTMTAYSEMSNALMLPYLYRDADHMWAVLEGEIGRKISDSFIETGLVPLSWYDAGVRNFYFTKPVSTLDEMQGLVIRVQPVEMMEDMIRLLGASALPVSYENVYSAIQRGEADGAENNWSSYDAMHHNEVAPYYLLDEHMRVPESQIISAVTWDLLSVEDRQIIKECSALSADYERMLWSAREDEARARVMESGCTEITLSEDEKKKFRDAMEPLYKKYCGDYMDLVDQIRQTGAPDPQ
;
A
#
# COMPACT_ATOMS: atom_id res chain seq x y z
N MET A 1 -42.73 -60.72 -15.45
CA MET A 1 -43.33 -61.86 -14.62
C MET A 1 -43.44 -61.33 -13.19
N ASN A 2 -44.68 -61.22 -12.76
CA ASN A 2 -45.25 -61.18 -11.39
C ASN A 2 -44.77 -60.05 -10.42
N LYS A 3 -45.64 -59.09 -10.10
CA LYS A 3 -46.88 -59.17 -9.24
C LYS A 3 -46.45 -59.21 -7.73
N HIS A 4 -46.92 -58.50 -6.78
CA HIS A 4 -48.21 -57.93 -6.32
C HIS A 4 -47.92 -57.24 -4.99
N ILE A 5 -48.49 -56.22 -4.52
CA ILE A 5 -49.88 -55.81 -4.17
C ILE A 5 -49.99 -55.50 -2.67
N PHE A 6 -50.64 -54.35 -2.30
CA PHE A 6 -51.49 -54.00 -1.14
C PHE A 6 -50.87 -53.83 0.25
N ALA A 7 -51.33 -53.04 1.15
CA ALA A 7 -52.50 -52.14 1.30
C ALA A 7 -52.35 -51.25 2.55
N LEU A 8 -52.90 -50.10 2.48
CA LEU A 8 -53.77 -49.36 3.44
C LEU A 8 -53.82 -49.79 4.91
N PHE A 9 -53.66 -48.85 5.84
CA PHE A 9 -54.72 -48.60 6.85
C PHE A 9 -54.70 -47.17 7.39
N ARG A 10 -55.90 -46.61 7.53
CA ARG A 10 -56.31 -45.31 8.05
C ARG A 10 -56.23 -45.29 9.60
N GLY A 11 -56.01 -44.13 10.14
CA GLY A 11 -56.32 -43.86 11.55
C GLY A 11 -56.20 -42.35 11.84
N ALA A 12 -57.32 -41.66 11.74
CA ALA A 12 -57.49 -40.28 12.20
C ALA A 12 -57.84 -40.26 13.69
N VAL A 13 -57.19 -39.37 14.49
CA VAL A 13 -57.76 -38.89 15.73
C VAL A 13 -57.42 -37.41 15.86
N LEU A 14 -58.48 -36.57 15.90
CA LEU A 14 -58.45 -35.17 16.40
C LEU A 14 -58.24 -35.16 17.92
N LEU A 15 -57.58 -34.10 18.44
CA LEU A 15 -58.05 -33.33 19.59
C LEU A 15 -57.17 -32.11 19.86
N LEU A 16 -57.80 -30.94 19.78
CA LEU A 16 -57.71 -29.71 20.58
C LEU A 16 -56.38 -29.28 21.25
N GLY A 17 -55.78 -28.23 20.85
CA GLY A 17 -55.83 -26.84 21.30
C GLY A 17 -55.26 -26.57 22.70
N PHE A 18 -54.09 -25.89 22.70
CA PHE A 18 -53.80 -24.90 23.76
C PHE A 18 -52.84 -23.83 23.17
N ALA A 19 -53.34 -22.61 23.10
CA ALA A 19 -52.52 -21.41 22.80
C ALA A 19 -51.77 -21.03 24.07
N LEU A 20 -50.45 -20.93 23.96
CA LEU A 20 -49.62 -20.18 24.90
C LEU A 20 -48.73 -19.24 24.14
N LEU A 21 -49.03 -17.97 24.29
CA LEU A 21 -48.21 -16.83 23.97
C LEU A 21 -46.93 -16.88 24.78
N THR A 22 -45.75 -17.00 24.12
CA THR A 22 -44.49 -16.67 24.77
C THR A 22 -43.63 -15.89 23.75
N GLY A 23 -43.10 -14.80 24.27
CA GLY A 23 -42.51 -13.67 23.59
C GLY A 23 -41.37 -14.01 22.64
N CYS A 24 -41.25 -13.16 21.61
CA CYS A 24 -40.11 -13.05 20.77
C CYS A 24 -38.85 -12.68 21.55
N ALA A 25 -37.95 -13.65 21.75
CA ALA A 25 -36.57 -13.38 21.99
C ALA A 25 -35.89 -13.42 20.63
N GLN A 26 -35.53 -12.24 20.08
CA GLN A 26 -34.63 -12.14 18.94
C GLN A 26 -33.29 -12.74 19.35
N ALA A 27 -32.87 -13.79 18.67
CA ALA A 27 -31.48 -14.27 18.70
C ALA A 27 -30.56 -13.20 18.12
N PRO A 28 -29.36 -13.02 18.68
CA PRO A 28 -28.37 -12.11 18.10
C PRO A 28 -28.03 -12.61 16.70
N ALA A 29 -27.99 -11.68 15.74
CA ALA A 29 -27.56 -11.94 14.38
C ALA A 29 -26.13 -12.52 14.43
N GLU A 30 -25.96 -13.71 13.89
CA GLU A 30 -24.64 -14.26 13.60
C GLU A 30 -23.94 -13.29 12.65
N VAL A 31 -22.84 -12.73 13.13
CA VAL A 31 -21.87 -12.04 12.27
C VAL A 31 -21.26 -13.14 11.39
N SER A 32 -21.78 -13.28 10.20
CA SER A 32 -21.16 -14.07 9.14
C SER A 32 -19.78 -13.49 8.90
N SER A 33 -18.74 -14.22 9.31
CA SER A 33 -17.39 -14.01 8.84
C SER A 33 -17.39 -14.11 7.31
N VAL A 34 -17.29 -12.97 6.64
CA VAL A 34 -17.11 -12.90 5.19
C VAL A 34 -15.67 -13.34 4.89
N SER A 35 -15.47 -14.65 4.85
CA SER A 35 -14.32 -15.26 4.19
C SER A 35 -14.64 -15.34 2.70
N GLY A 36 -14.55 -14.22 2.00
CA GLY A 36 -14.71 -14.15 0.55
C GLY A 36 -13.50 -13.42 -0.02
N GLN A 37 -12.62 -14.16 -0.70
CA GLN A 37 -11.69 -13.54 -1.66
C GLN A 37 -12.50 -12.60 -2.56
N PRO A 38 -11.97 -11.41 -2.92
CA PRO A 38 -12.63 -10.54 -3.88
C PRO A 38 -12.71 -11.28 -5.21
N SER A 39 -13.93 -11.62 -5.63
CA SER A 39 -14.19 -12.56 -6.74
C SER A 39 -13.94 -12.01 -8.14
N ALA A 40 -13.47 -10.77 -8.28
CA ALA A 40 -13.03 -10.17 -9.55
C ALA A 40 -12.19 -8.92 -9.28
N LEU A 41 -11.14 -8.71 -10.08
CA LEU A 41 -10.38 -7.47 -10.09
C LEU A 41 -11.28 -6.29 -10.48
N LEU A 42 -11.10 -5.16 -9.82
CA LEU A 42 -11.76 -3.91 -10.19
C LEU A 42 -11.03 -3.28 -11.38
N THR A 43 -11.80 -2.64 -12.26
CA THR A 43 -11.30 -1.90 -13.43
C THR A 43 -12.12 -0.62 -13.60
N ASN A 44 -11.79 0.21 -14.58
CA ASN A 44 -12.61 1.38 -14.90
C ASN A 44 -14.06 1.01 -15.30
N GLU A 45 -14.25 -0.16 -15.93
CA GLU A 45 -15.57 -0.66 -16.33
C GLU A 45 -16.39 -1.20 -15.15
N SER A 46 -15.76 -1.44 -14.00
CA SER A 46 -16.46 -1.89 -12.79
C SER A 46 -17.31 -0.78 -12.15
N ALA A 47 -17.19 0.47 -12.61
CA ALA A 47 -18.00 1.60 -12.13
C ALA A 47 -19.46 1.47 -12.57
N ILE A 48 -20.38 1.92 -11.71
CA ILE A 48 -21.81 1.98 -12.05
C ILE A 48 -22.01 2.99 -13.18
N VAL A 49 -22.71 2.59 -14.23
CA VAL A 49 -23.08 3.49 -15.33
C VAL A 49 -24.36 4.24 -14.96
N TYR A 50 -24.26 5.54 -14.85
CA TYR A 50 -25.39 6.45 -14.66
C TYR A 50 -25.78 7.11 -15.97
N ASN A 51 -27.07 7.30 -16.22
CA ASN A 51 -27.55 8.02 -17.40
C ASN A 51 -27.52 9.54 -17.18
N VAL A 52 -26.34 10.05 -16.87
CA VAL A 52 -26.07 11.50 -16.66
C VAL A 52 -24.78 11.86 -17.40
N THR A 53 -24.68 13.11 -17.84
CA THR A 53 -23.42 13.67 -18.30
C THR A 53 -22.59 14.02 -17.06
N PRO A 54 -21.36 13.50 -16.92
CA PRO A 54 -20.52 13.86 -15.79
C PRO A 54 -20.22 15.36 -15.78
N GLU A 55 -20.23 15.94 -14.60
CA GLU A 55 -19.76 17.32 -14.37
C GLU A 55 -18.23 17.38 -14.41
N TYR A 56 -17.60 16.36 -13.83
CA TYR A 56 -16.15 16.20 -13.81
C TYR A 56 -15.74 14.80 -14.29
N VAL A 57 -14.69 14.77 -15.09
CA VAL A 57 -14.00 13.53 -15.48
C VAL A 57 -12.51 13.72 -15.14
N PHE A 58 -12.09 13.14 -14.05
CA PHE A 58 -10.75 13.28 -13.51
C PHE A 58 -9.83 12.11 -13.90
N THR A 59 -8.56 12.37 -13.94
CA THR A 59 -7.48 11.40 -14.14
C THR A 59 -6.92 10.92 -12.81
N TYR A 60 -6.51 9.65 -12.73
CA TYR A 60 -5.77 9.08 -11.59
C TYR A 60 -4.56 8.33 -12.13
N ALA A 61 -3.36 8.77 -11.78
CA ALA A 61 -2.10 8.13 -12.19
C ALA A 61 -1.68 7.06 -11.17
N GLU A 62 -1.34 5.88 -11.67
CA GLU A 62 -0.83 4.75 -10.89
C GLU A 62 0.29 4.06 -11.66
N ASN A 63 1.43 3.79 -11.02
CA ASN A 63 2.55 3.15 -11.71
C ASN A 63 2.59 1.63 -11.57
N GLN A 64 1.76 1.05 -10.68
CA GLN A 64 1.67 -0.38 -10.47
C GLN A 64 0.77 -1.08 -11.50
N THR A 65 0.85 -2.42 -11.55
CA THR A 65 -0.01 -3.25 -12.41
C THR A 65 -1.48 -3.19 -11.98
N GLU A 66 -2.40 -3.55 -12.87
CA GLU A 66 -3.84 -3.47 -12.60
C GLU A 66 -4.29 -4.32 -11.39
N ASP A 67 -3.65 -5.46 -11.17
CA ASP A 67 -3.96 -6.39 -10.07
C ASP A 67 -3.30 -6.03 -8.74
N TYR A 68 -2.44 -5.00 -8.72
CA TYR A 68 -1.70 -4.60 -7.52
C TYR A 68 -2.63 -3.96 -6.48
N PRO A 69 -2.43 -4.19 -5.16
CA PRO A 69 -3.35 -3.69 -4.13
C PRO A 69 -3.60 -2.18 -4.19
N THR A 70 -2.57 -1.36 -4.42
CA THR A 70 -2.74 0.10 -4.50
C THR A 70 -3.57 0.52 -5.71
N THR A 71 -3.39 -0.16 -6.86
CA THR A 71 -4.21 0.06 -8.06
C THR A 71 -5.66 -0.36 -7.82
N GLN A 72 -5.87 -1.49 -7.15
CA GLN A 72 -7.22 -1.92 -6.76
C GLN A 72 -7.87 -0.94 -5.76
N GLY A 73 -7.09 -0.36 -4.87
CA GLY A 73 -7.50 0.76 -4.01
C GLY A 73 -7.95 1.98 -4.83
N ALA A 74 -7.18 2.36 -5.86
CA ALA A 74 -7.52 3.46 -6.77
C ALA A 74 -8.83 3.19 -7.55
N TYR A 75 -9.03 1.99 -8.08
CA TYR A 75 -10.30 1.61 -8.70
C TYR A 75 -11.45 1.63 -7.71
N ARG A 76 -11.23 1.17 -6.48
CA ARG A 76 -12.24 1.22 -5.42
C ARG A 76 -12.63 2.65 -5.08
N PHE A 77 -11.66 3.55 -4.97
CA PHE A 77 -11.88 4.98 -4.78
C PHE A 77 -12.74 5.56 -5.91
N ALA A 78 -12.35 5.34 -7.16
CA ALA A 78 -13.09 5.81 -8.33
C ALA A 78 -14.54 5.34 -8.33
N GLN A 79 -14.80 4.06 -8.01
CA GLN A 79 -16.15 3.50 -7.88
C GLN A 79 -16.97 4.18 -6.78
N LEU A 80 -16.36 4.37 -5.59
CA LEU A 80 -17.05 4.97 -4.46
C LEU A 80 -17.44 6.41 -4.73
N VAL A 81 -16.54 7.20 -5.33
CA VAL A 81 -16.82 8.59 -5.73
C VAL A 81 -17.93 8.64 -6.77
N ASN A 82 -17.84 7.84 -7.84
CA ASN A 82 -18.86 7.74 -8.87
C ASN A 82 -20.24 7.40 -8.26
N LYS A 83 -20.29 6.40 -7.39
CA LYS A 83 -21.53 5.97 -6.72
C LYS A 83 -22.11 7.07 -5.83
N ARG A 84 -21.30 7.71 -4.99
CA ARG A 84 -21.79 8.73 -4.03
C ARG A 84 -22.20 10.02 -4.70
N THR A 85 -21.59 10.35 -5.84
CA THR A 85 -21.98 11.52 -6.65
C THR A 85 -23.02 11.21 -7.73
N GLN A 86 -23.55 9.98 -7.76
CA GLN A 86 -24.51 9.50 -8.75
C GLN A 86 -24.07 9.77 -10.20
N GLY A 87 -22.77 9.56 -10.46
CA GLY A 87 -22.16 9.73 -11.78
C GLY A 87 -21.72 11.15 -12.13
N ARG A 88 -21.93 12.16 -11.28
CA ARG A 88 -21.47 13.54 -11.54
C ARG A 88 -19.94 13.62 -11.61
N ILE A 89 -19.25 12.88 -10.74
CA ILE A 89 -17.78 12.82 -10.74
C ILE A 89 -17.38 11.41 -11.18
N GLN A 90 -16.61 11.36 -12.24
CA GLN A 90 -15.96 10.14 -12.74
C GLN A 90 -14.43 10.29 -12.59
N ILE A 91 -13.77 9.22 -12.18
CA ILE A 91 -12.32 9.14 -12.06
C ILE A 91 -11.85 7.99 -12.93
N ARG A 92 -10.91 8.24 -13.85
CA ARG A 92 -10.29 7.23 -14.71
C ARG A 92 -8.90 6.92 -14.18
N VAL A 93 -8.69 5.67 -13.78
CA VAL A 93 -7.40 5.17 -13.31
C VAL A 93 -6.57 4.71 -14.51
N TYR A 94 -5.33 5.15 -14.56
CA TYR A 94 -4.33 4.79 -15.56
C TYR A 94 -3.19 4.07 -14.85
N ALA A 95 -3.21 2.74 -14.88
CA ALA A 95 -2.23 1.86 -14.27
C ALA A 95 -0.94 1.74 -15.12
N ASN A 96 0.03 0.96 -14.65
CA ASN A 96 1.27 0.62 -15.38
C ASN A 96 2.07 1.84 -15.85
N ALA A 97 2.15 2.91 -15.05
CA ALA A 97 2.88 4.13 -15.36
C ALA A 97 2.49 4.79 -16.70
N GLN A 98 1.24 4.59 -17.19
CA GLN A 98 0.79 5.16 -18.47
C GLN A 98 0.85 6.69 -18.51
N LEU A 99 0.77 7.38 -17.37
CA LEU A 99 0.84 8.84 -17.27
C LEU A 99 2.21 9.36 -16.80
N GLY A 100 3.21 8.48 -16.72
CA GLY A 100 4.57 8.78 -16.31
C GLY A 100 4.98 8.09 -15.00
N ASP A 101 6.25 8.26 -14.63
CA ASP A 101 6.79 7.83 -13.35
C ASP A 101 6.30 8.71 -12.19
N GLU A 102 6.58 8.32 -10.94
CA GLU A 102 6.10 9.05 -9.77
C GLU A 102 6.61 10.49 -9.69
N THR A 103 7.85 10.77 -10.10
CA THR A 103 8.41 12.12 -10.08
C THR A 103 7.64 13.03 -11.05
N SER A 104 7.45 12.57 -12.29
CA SER A 104 6.72 13.33 -13.30
C SER A 104 5.24 13.49 -12.99
N THR A 105 4.61 12.49 -12.37
CA THR A 105 3.20 12.57 -11.96
C THR A 105 3.00 13.55 -10.80
N LEU A 106 3.90 13.59 -9.81
CA LEU A 106 3.85 14.59 -8.73
C LEU A 106 4.02 16.02 -9.27
N GLU A 107 4.93 16.24 -10.20
CA GLU A 107 5.07 17.55 -10.84
C GLU A 107 3.79 17.95 -11.59
N GLN A 108 3.18 17.04 -12.34
CA GLN A 108 1.93 17.31 -13.05
C GLN A 108 0.77 17.60 -12.10
N LEU A 109 0.65 16.88 -10.97
CA LEU A 109 -0.35 17.16 -9.93
C LEU A 109 -0.23 18.58 -9.39
N ARG A 110 0.99 19.03 -9.08
CA ARG A 110 1.22 20.36 -8.50
C ARG A 110 0.71 21.50 -9.39
N PHE A 111 0.72 21.30 -10.70
CA PHE A 111 0.28 22.30 -11.70
C PHE A 111 -1.11 22.01 -12.28
N GLY A 112 -1.82 20.97 -11.77
CA GLY A 112 -3.14 20.60 -12.25
C GLY A 112 -3.15 19.93 -13.63
N GLY A 113 -2.02 19.40 -14.08
CA GLY A 113 -1.94 18.58 -15.28
C GLY A 113 -2.49 17.16 -15.10
N LEU A 114 -2.53 16.70 -13.85
CA LEU A 114 -3.22 15.50 -13.38
C LEU A 114 -4.09 15.86 -12.17
N ASP A 115 -5.14 15.08 -11.93
CA ASP A 115 -6.09 15.32 -10.84
C ASP A 115 -5.73 14.53 -9.60
N PHE A 116 -5.48 13.24 -9.72
CA PHE A 116 -5.13 12.31 -8.65
C PHE A 116 -3.92 11.46 -9.01
N ALA A 117 -3.19 11.01 -8.00
CA ALA A 117 -2.21 9.95 -8.12
C ALA A 117 -2.07 9.17 -6.80
N ARG A 118 -1.52 7.95 -6.89
CA ARG A 118 -0.85 7.31 -5.80
C ARG A 118 0.66 7.49 -5.98
N CYS A 119 1.34 7.91 -4.94
CA CYS A 119 2.79 8.07 -4.95
C CYS A 119 3.41 7.55 -3.65
N SER A 120 4.62 7.02 -3.77
CA SER A 120 5.44 6.67 -2.62
C SER A 120 5.80 7.90 -1.80
N LEU A 121 5.73 7.80 -0.48
CA LEU A 121 6.19 8.87 0.40
C LEU A 121 7.64 9.26 0.11
N SER A 122 8.48 8.31 -0.33
CA SER A 122 9.86 8.57 -0.70
C SER A 122 9.99 9.68 -1.75
N THR A 123 9.22 9.61 -2.83
CA THR A 123 9.21 10.63 -3.88
C THR A 123 8.61 11.95 -3.39
N MET A 124 7.65 11.89 -2.46
CA MET A 124 7.01 13.07 -1.88
C MET A 124 7.94 13.87 -0.96
N THR A 125 8.98 13.26 -0.38
CA THR A 125 9.91 13.97 0.54
C THR A 125 10.59 15.17 -0.10
N ALA A 126 10.71 15.21 -1.43
CA ALA A 126 11.20 16.36 -2.17
C ALA A 126 10.37 17.65 -1.95
N TYR A 127 9.14 17.53 -1.46
CA TYR A 127 8.20 18.62 -1.27
C TYR A 127 7.94 18.97 0.20
N SER A 128 8.36 18.11 1.14
CA SER A 128 8.24 18.36 2.58
C SER A 128 9.37 17.66 3.34
N GLU A 129 10.33 18.42 3.84
CA GLU A 129 11.45 17.87 4.63
C GLU A 129 10.97 17.13 5.88
N MET A 130 9.89 17.61 6.52
CA MET A 130 9.29 16.95 7.69
C MET A 130 8.90 15.51 7.41
N SER A 131 8.48 15.19 6.18
CA SER A 131 8.04 13.83 5.81
C SER A 131 9.17 12.80 5.81
N ASN A 132 10.44 13.22 5.77
CA ASN A 132 11.58 12.34 5.98
C ASN A 132 11.51 11.59 7.31
N ALA A 133 10.87 12.19 8.33
CA ALA A 133 10.70 11.54 9.63
C ALA A 133 9.93 10.22 9.58
N LEU A 134 9.07 10.01 8.56
CA LEU A 134 8.34 8.76 8.37
C LEU A 134 9.12 7.71 7.57
N MET A 135 10.28 8.07 7.01
CA MET A 135 11.06 7.21 6.12
C MET A 135 12.39 6.71 6.70
N LEU A 136 12.68 7.05 7.97
CA LEU A 136 13.96 6.66 8.56
C LEU A 136 14.08 5.13 8.66
N PRO A 137 15.23 4.55 8.28
CA PRO A 137 15.45 3.11 8.38
C PRO A 137 15.30 2.60 9.82
N TYR A 138 14.68 1.42 9.99
CA TYR A 138 14.44 0.79 11.29
C TYR A 138 13.69 1.66 12.31
N LEU A 139 12.88 2.61 11.83
CA LEU A 139 12.08 3.52 12.66
C LEU A 139 10.92 2.79 13.35
N TYR A 140 10.18 2.01 12.57
CA TYR A 140 8.98 1.33 13.04
C TYR A 140 9.30 -0.03 13.62
N ARG A 141 8.63 -0.38 14.72
CA ARG A 141 8.71 -1.72 15.33
C ARG A 141 8.06 -2.79 14.45
N ASP A 142 6.91 -2.45 13.89
CA ASP A 142 6.04 -3.31 13.08
C ASP A 142 5.04 -2.48 12.27
N ALA A 143 4.13 -3.13 11.55
CA ALA A 143 3.08 -2.46 10.77
C ALA A 143 2.08 -1.71 11.66
N ASP A 144 1.69 -2.29 12.80
CA ASP A 144 0.72 -1.68 13.73
C ASP A 144 1.26 -0.35 14.28
N HIS A 145 2.54 -0.31 14.59
CA HIS A 145 3.22 0.94 15.01
C HIS A 145 3.17 1.99 13.90
N MET A 146 3.50 1.62 12.65
CA MET A 146 3.43 2.54 11.51
C MET A 146 2.02 3.10 11.34
N TRP A 147 0.99 2.23 11.39
CA TRP A 147 -0.40 2.67 11.25
C TRP A 147 -0.87 3.56 12.39
N ALA A 148 -0.47 3.29 13.63
CA ALA A 148 -0.78 4.16 14.76
C ALA A 148 -0.19 5.57 14.58
N VAL A 149 0.98 5.70 13.94
CA VAL A 149 1.61 6.98 13.59
C VAL A 149 0.84 7.67 12.46
N LEU A 150 0.57 6.95 11.35
CA LEU A 150 -0.04 7.52 10.14
C LEU A 150 -1.48 7.99 10.36
N GLU A 151 -2.27 7.23 11.12
CA GLU A 151 -3.67 7.57 11.45
C GLU A 151 -3.77 8.60 12.58
N GLY A 152 -2.67 8.84 13.31
CA GLY A 152 -2.58 9.77 14.43
C GLY A 152 -2.36 11.24 14.04
N GLU A 153 -2.00 12.04 15.05
CA GLU A 153 -1.69 13.47 14.86
C GLU A 153 -0.44 13.69 14.02
N ILE A 154 0.54 12.80 14.13
CA ILE A 154 1.79 12.87 13.38
C ILE A 154 1.51 12.74 11.89
N GLY A 155 0.76 11.71 11.47
CA GLY A 155 0.39 11.51 10.08
C GLY A 155 -0.41 12.68 9.50
N ARG A 156 -1.35 13.26 10.28
CA ARG A 156 -2.08 14.47 9.87
C ARG A 156 -1.15 15.66 9.70
N LYS A 157 -0.27 15.93 10.68
CA LYS A 157 0.68 17.03 10.62
C LYS A 157 1.59 16.94 9.39
N ILE A 158 2.06 15.75 9.07
CA ILE A 158 2.89 15.52 7.88
C ILE A 158 2.07 15.67 6.60
N SER A 159 0.84 15.14 6.53
CA SER A 159 -0.06 15.36 5.39
C SER A 159 -0.32 16.84 5.16
N ASP A 160 -0.58 17.61 6.21
CA ASP A 160 -0.83 19.05 6.11
C ASP A 160 0.39 19.83 5.58
N SER A 161 1.62 19.35 5.80
CA SER A 161 2.84 20.00 5.32
C SER A 161 2.98 20.02 3.79
N PHE A 162 2.21 19.20 3.07
CA PHE A 162 2.20 19.17 1.60
C PHE A 162 1.25 20.17 0.96
N ILE A 163 0.24 20.68 1.68
CA ILE A 163 -0.85 21.47 1.10
C ILE A 163 -0.33 22.72 0.38
N GLU A 164 0.60 23.43 0.97
CA GLU A 164 1.20 24.64 0.37
C GLU A 164 2.06 24.34 -0.87
N THR A 165 2.42 23.08 -1.10
CA THR A 165 3.23 22.66 -2.26
C THR A 165 2.40 22.36 -3.50
N GLY A 166 1.08 22.43 -3.39
CA GLY A 166 0.15 22.08 -4.46
C GLY A 166 -0.32 20.62 -4.43
N LEU A 167 0.04 19.87 -3.40
CA LEU A 167 -0.34 18.47 -3.19
C LEU A 167 -1.24 18.36 -1.95
N VAL A 168 -2.37 17.66 -2.09
CA VAL A 168 -3.30 17.42 -0.98
C VAL A 168 -3.39 15.92 -0.73
N PRO A 169 -2.65 15.36 0.26
CA PRO A 169 -2.79 13.96 0.65
C PRO A 169 -4.19 13.68 1.17
N LEU A 170 -4.78 12.56 0.75
CA LEU A 170 -6.14 12.16 1.11
C LEU A 170 -6.15 10.98 2.08
N SER A 171 -5.30 9.98 1.83
CA SER A 171 -5.17 8.78 2.66
C SER A 171 -3.80 8.13 2.46
N TRP A 172 -3.44 7.25 3.39
CA TRP A 172 -2.26 6.40 3.31
C TRP A 172 -2.65 5.01 2.84
N TYR A 173 -1.80 4.40 2.03
CA TYR A 173 -1.87 3.01 1.60
C TYR A 173 -0.69 2.23 2.15
N ASP A 174 -0.84 0.91 2.28
CA ASP A 174 0.25 0.03 2.70
C ASP A 174 1.25 -0.21 1.55
N ALA A 175 2.47 -0.50 1.92
CA ALA A 175 3.51 -0.97 1.02
C ALA A 175 4.47 -1.95 1.72
N GLY A 176 4.02 -2.51 2.84
CA GLY A 176 4.74 -3.53 3.60
C GLY A 176 6.09 -3.08 4.14
N VAL A 177 7.04 -4.01 4.16
CA VAL A 177 8.41 -3.78 4.59
C VAL A 177 9.37 -4.03 3.44
N ARG A 178 10.36 -3.14 3.30
CA ARG A 178 11.37 -3.21 2.26
C ARG A 178 12.56 -4.02 2.72
N ASN A 179 13.07 -4.83 1.82
CA ASN A 179 14.19 -5.74 1.99
C ASN A 179 15.09 -5.67 0.77
N PHE A 180 16.38 -5.95 0.92
CA PHE A 180 17.29 -6.07 -0.21
C PHE A 180 17.10 -7.38 -0.97
N TYR A 181 17.40 -7.36 -2.27
CA TYR A 181 17.53 -8.56 -3.09
C TYR A 181 18.67 -8.40 -4.12
N PHE A 182 19.35 -9.52 -4.45
CA PHE A 182 20.63 -9.49 -5.14
C PHE A 182 20.72 -10.55 -6.23
N THR A 183 21.64 -10.32 -7.19
CA THR A 183 22.02 -11.30 -8.23
C THR A 183 22.90 -12.43 -7.68
N LYS A 184 23.51 -12.26 -6.51
CA LYS A 184 24.36 -13.21 -5.79
C LYS A 184 24.05 -13.17 -4.29
N PRO A 185 24.35 -14.25 -3.52
CA PRO A 185 24.11 -14.24 -2.08
C PRO A 185 24.83 -13.09 -1.38
N VAL A 186 24.13 -12.38 -0.48
CA VAL A 186 24.65 -11.38 0.44
C VAL A 186 24.03 -11.66 1.80
N SER A 187 24.85 -11.83 2.84
CA SER A 187 24.43 -12.20 4.20
C SER A 187 25.11 -11.38 5.30
N THR A 188 26.02 -10.50 4.94
CA THR A 188 26.77 -9.62 5.85
C THR A 188 26.91 -8.22 5.30
N LEU A 189 27.12 -7.24 6.19
CA LEU A 189 27.38 -5.85 5.78
C LEU A 189 28.67 -5.74 4.94
N ASP A 190 29.69 -6.54 5.25
CA ASP A 190 30.95 -6.53 4.50
C ASP A 190 30.77 -6.95 3.03
N GLU A 191 29.81 -7.83 2.75
CA GLU A 191 29.49 -8.29 1.39
C GLU A 191 28.74 -7.22 0.55
N MET A 192 28.24 -6.15 1.17
CA MET A 192 27.67 -5.00 0.46
C MET A 192 28.74 -4.15 -0.23
N GLN A 193 30.01 -4.25 0.21
CA GLN A 193 31.10 -3.41 -0.28
C GLN A 193 31.29 -3.54 -1.79
N GLY A 194 31.20 -2.40 -2.48
CA GLY A 194 31.44 -2.29 -3.92
C GLY A 194 30.32 -2.79 -4.82
N LEU A 195 29.16 -3.24 -4.25
CA LEU A 195 27.97 -3.53 -5.04
C LEU A 195 27.35 -2.24 -5.59
N VAL A 196 26.62 -2.39 -6.68
CA VAL A 196 25.75 -1.34 -7.23
C VAL A 196 24.30 -1.72 -6.92
N ILE A 197 23.62 -0.93 -6.11
CA ILE A 197 22.24 -1.20 -5.66
C ILE A 197 21.30 -0.17 -6.24
N ARG A 198 20.29 -0.63 -6.95
CA ARG A 198 19.24 0.25 -7.42
C ARG A 198 18.37 0.71 -6.25
N VAL A 199 18.07 2.00 -6.22
CA VAL A 199 17.12 2.62 -5.30
C VAL A 199 16.14 3.52 -6.03
N GLN A 200 15.07 3.95 -5.34
CA GLN A 200 14.25 5.06 -5.81
C GLN A 200 15.11 6.32 -5.95
N PRO A 201 14.82 7.24 -6.92
CA PRO A 201 15.63 8.43 -7.16
C PRO A 201 15.39 9.51 -6.08
N VAL A 202 15.81 9.20 -4.85
CA VAL A 202 15.65 10.02 -3.64
C VAL A 202 16.96 10.03 -2.86
N GLU A 203 17.43 11.21 -2.47
CA GLU A 203 18.75 11.39 -1.86
C GLU A 203 18.95 10.53 -0.61
N MET A 204 17.92 10.40 0.27
CA MET A 204 18.02 9.56 1.47
C MET A 204 18.27 8.09 1.10
N MET A 205 17.61 7.58 0.08
CA MET A 205 17.80 6.20 -0.38
C MET A 205 19.20 5.98 -0.96
N GLU A 206 19.72 6.95 -1.70
CA GLU A 206 21.10 6.90 -2.21
C GLU A 206 22.13 6.94 -1.07
N ASP A 207 21.93 7.81 -0.09
CA ASP A 207 22.83 7.89 1.06
C ASP A 207 22.80 6.64 1.92
N MET A 208 21.62 6.03 2.08
CA MET A 208 21.47 4.75 2.77
C MET A 208 22.41 3.70 2.16
N ILE A 209 22.41 3.57 0.84
CA ILE A 209 23.28 2.61 0.15
C ILE A 209 24.77 2.96 0.32
N ARG A 210 25.12 4.25 0.25
CA ARG A 210 26.51 4.70 0.45
C ARG A 210 27.01 4.38 1.88
N LEU A 211 26.17 4.53 2.89
CA LEU A 211 26.50 4.19 4.27
C LEU A 211 26.69 2.69 4.48
N LEU A 212 26.08 1.84 3.68
CA LEU A 212 26.29 0.41 3.67
C LEU A 212 27.54 -0.01 2.87
N GLY A 213 28.30 0.95 2.30
CA GLY A 213 29.52 0.70 1.53
C GLY A 213 29.30 0.30 0.06
N ALA A 214 28.07 0.41 -0.42
CA ALA A 214 27.70 0.15 -1.80
C ALA A 214 27.56 1.46 -2.61
N SER A 215 27.37 1.35 -3.91
CA SER A 215 27.07 2.45 -4.82
C SER A 215 25.57 2.45 -5.14
N ALA A 216 24.94 3.61 -5.05
CA ALA A 216 23.53 3.74 -5.39
C ALA A 216 23.34 4.00 -6.89
N LEU A 217 22.34 3.35 -7.49
CA LEU A 217 21.86 3.59 -8.84
C LEU A 217 20.40 4.08 -8.75
N PRO A 218 20.14 5.41 -8.79
CA PRO A 218 18.78 5.94 -8.74
C PRO A 218 18.09 5.74 -10.09
N VAL A 219 17.12 4.82 -10.11
CA VAL A 219 16.34 4.45 -11.31
C VAL A 219 14.87 4.28 -10.92
N SER A 220 13.96 4.78 -11.78
CA SER A 220 12.53 4.64 -11.56
C SER A 220 12.06 3.16 -11.53
N TYR A 221 10.90 2.92 -10.92
CA TYR A 221 10.42 1.58 -10.57
C TYR A 221 10.29 0.65 -11.78
N GLU A 222 9.72 1.13 -12.88
CA GLU A 222 9.48 0.38 -14.11
C GLU A 222 10.77 -0.05 -14.83
N ASN A 223 11.91 0.51 -14.48
CA ASN A 223 13.21 0.24 -15.11
C ASN A 223 14.11 -0.71 -14.29
N VAL A 224 13.68 -1.15 -13.09
CA VAL A 224 14.50 -1.98 -12.17
C VAL A 224 14.89 -3.31 -12.79
N TYR A 225 13.93 -4.07 -13.33
CA TYR A 225 14.20 -5.37 -13.96
C TYR A 225 15.29 -5.25 -15.03
N SER A 226 15.15 -4.28 -15.93
CA SER A 226 16.08 -4.10 -17.03
C SER A 226 17.47 -3.62 -16.58
N ALA A 227 17.56 -2.81 -15.52
CA ALA A 227 18.84 -2.37 -14.96
C ALA A 227 19.62 -3.56 -14.37
N ILE A 228 18.94 -4.43 -13.61
CA ILE A 228 19.57 -5.65 -13.06
C ILE A 228 19.93 -6.62 -14.19
N GLN A 229 19.01 -6.87 -15.14
CA GLN A 229 19.25 -7.78 -16.26
C GLN A 229 20.45 -7.37 -17.12
N ARG A 230 20.69 -6.06 -17.31
CA ARG A 230 21.85 -5.56 -18.04
C ARG A 230 23.12 -5.51 -17.21
N GLY A 231 23.06 -5.87 -15.93
CA GLY A 231 24.20 -5.81 -15.01
C GLY A 231 24.61 -4.38 -14.64
N GLU A 232 23.71 -3.40 -14.75
CA GLU A 232 23.90 -2.03 -14.28
C GLU A 232 23.73 -1.94 -12.76
N ALA A 233 22.98 -2.88 -12.17
CA ALA A 233 22.82 -3.06 -10.74
C ALA A 233 23.07 -4.53 -10.36
N ASP A 234 23.71 -4.75 -9.20
CA ASP A 234 23.90 -6.07 -8.57
C ASP A 234 22.68 -6.49 -7.73
N GLY A 235 21.76 -5.56 -7.47
CA GLY A 235 20.56 -5.79 -6.69
C GLY A 235 19.73 -4.53 -6.56
N ALA A 236 18.64 -4.64 -5.79
CA ALA A 236 17.78 -3.54 -5.44
C ALA A 236 17.11 -3.79 -4.08
N GLU A 237 16.13 -2.99 -3.70
CA GLU A 237 15.37 -3.16 -2.47
C GLU A 237 13.88 -2.88 -2.73
N ASN A 238 13.00 -3.69 -2.14
CA ASN A 238 11.55 -3.48 -2.14
C ASN A 238 10.86 -4.53 -1.25
N ASN A 239 9.51 -4.46 -1.18
CA ASN A 239 8.64 -5.45 -0.55
C ASN A 239 8.44 -6.70 -1.45
N TRP A 240 7.87 -7.78 -0.88
CA TRP A 240 7.61 -9.02 -1.60
C TRP A 240 6.65 -8.84 -2.78
N SER A 241 5.61 -8.04 -2.60
CA SER A 241 4.59 -7.80 -3.63
C SER A 241 5.17 -7.15 -4.88
N SER A 242 6.03 -6.14 -4.71
CA SER A 242 6.73 -5.49 -5.82
C SER A 242 7.78 -6.38 -6.47
N TYR A 243 8.51 -7.15 -5.67
CA TYR A 243 9.54 -8.08 -6.14
C TYR A 243 8.93 -9.17 -7.05
N ASP A 244 7.76 -9.70 -6.67
CA ASP A 244 6.97 -10.65 -7.47
C ASP A 244 6.32 -10.00 -8.69
N ALA A 245 5.58 -8.90 -8.50
CA ALA A 245 4.80 -8.26 -9.56
C ALA A 245 5.64 -7.80 -10.76
N MET A 246 6.88 -7.37 -10.50
CA MET A 246 7.83 -6.90 -11.52
C MET A 246 8.85 -7.98 -11.94
N HIS A 247 8.64 -9.22 -11.51
CA HIS A 247 9.51 -10.36 -11.85
C HIS A 247 10.98 -10.16 -11.49
N HIS A 248 11.28 -9.33 -10.47
CA HIS A 248 12.66 -9.08 -10.07
C HIS A 248 13.37 -10.35 -9.60
N ASN A 249 12.61 -11.33 -9.10
CA ASN A 249 13.06 -12.67 -8.73
C ASN A 249 13.77 -13.44 -9.86
N GLU A 250 13.42 -13.16 -11.12
CA GLU A 250 14.07 -13.83 -12.28
C GLU A 250 15.51 -13.35 -12.50
N VAL A 251 15.82 -12.11 -12.11
CA VAL A 251 17.12 -11.46 -12.34
C VAL A 251 17.94 -11.26 -11.07
N ALA A 252 17.32 -11.33 -9.89
CA ALA A 252 17.96 -11.18 -8.58
C ALA A 252 17.35 -12.16 -7.58
N PRO A 253 17.70 -13.48 -7.63
CA PRO A 253 16.97 -14.54 -6.92
C PRO A 253 17.34 -14.69 -5.43
N TYR A 254 18.14 -13.80 -4.85
CA TYR A 254 18.54 -13.85 -3.44
C TYR A 254 17.88 -12.69 -2.69
N TYR A 255 16.91 -13.00 -1.84
CA TYR A 255 16.16 -12.02 -1.07
C TYR A 255 16.62 -12.01 0.38
N LEU A 256 17.16 -10.87 0.84
CA LEU A 256 17.70 -10.70 2.19
C LEU A 256 16.64 -10.11 3.10
N LEU A 257 16.25 -10.82 4.15
CA LEU A 257 15.30 -10.35 5.16
C LEU A 257 16.01 -9.44 6.18
N ASP A 258 16.22 -8.20 5.80
CA ASP A 258 16.78 -7.17 6.70
C ASP A 258 15.74 -6.20 7.24
N GLU A 259 14.58 -6.10 6.57
CA GLU A 259 13.42 -5.29 7.00
C GLU A 259 13.80 -3.84 7.33
N HIS A 260 14.65 -3.24 6.48
CA HIS A 260 15.31 -1.97 6.81
C HIS A 260 14.36 -0.78 6.81
N MET A 261 13.24 -0.81 6.07
CA MET A 261 12.38 0.36 5.93
C MET A 261 10.93 0.00 5.64
N ARG A 262 10.01 0.82 6.17
CA ARG A 262 8.61 0.88 5.74
C ARG A 262 8.37 2.24 5.12
N VAL A 263 7.92 2.25 3.88
CA VAL A 263 7.64 3.47 3.12
C VAL A 263 6.17 3.45 2.73
N PRO A 264 5.29 4.17 3.44
CA PRO A 264 3.87 4.20 3.10
C PRO A 264 3.65 4.89 1.75
N GLU A 265 2.56 4.53 1.11
CA GLU A 265 2.09 5.17 -0.11
C GLU A 265 1.02 6.21 0.23
N SER A 266 0.86 7.23 -0.58
CA SER A 266 -0.18 8.24 -0.37
C SER A 266 -1.06 8.38 -1.60
N GLN A 267 -2.38 8.40 -1.37
CA GLN A 267 -3.35 8.86 -2.35
C GLN A 267 -3.44 10.38 -2.28
N ILE A 268 -3.24 11.05 -3.40
CA ILE A 268 -3.07 12.50 -3.47
C ILE A 268 -4.01 13.09 -4.51
N ILE A 269 -4.56 14.27 -4.23
CA ILE A 269 -5.24 15.11 -5.21
C ILE A 269 -4.44 16.39 -5.45
N SER A 270 -4.45 16.91 -6.68
CA SER A 270 -3.95 18.23 -7.01
C SER A 270 -4.69 19.32 -6.24
N ALA A 271 -3.99 20.29 -5.67
CA ALA A 271 -4.63 21.46 -5.05
C ALA A 271 -5.49 22.23 -6.05
N VAL A 272 -5.08 22.27 -7.33
CA VAL A 272 -5.86 22.90 -8.41
C VAL A 272 -7.22 22.20 -8.57
N THR A 273 -7.23 20.87 -8.66
CA THR A 273 -8.47 20.08 -8.75
C THR A 273 -9.29 20.18 -7.46
N TRP A 274 -8.59 20.14 -6.30
CA TRP A 274 -9.25 20.30 -5.00
C TRP A 274 -10.05 21.61 -4.90
N ASP A 275 -9.51 22.70 -5.41
CA ASP A 275 -10.15 24.02 -5.35
C ASP A 275 -11.36 24.17 -6.29
N LEU A 276 -11.48 23.32 -7.32
CA LEU A 276 -12.67 23.25 -8.17
C LEU A 276 -13.87 22.63 -7.46
N LEU A 277 -13.63 21.78 -6.44
CA LEU A 277 -14.66 20.98 -5.80
C LEU A 277 -15.46 21.80 -4.78
N SER A 278 -16.77 21.53 -4.72
CA SER A 278 -17.62 22.03 -3.64
C SER A 278 -17.21 21.46 -2.29
N VAL A 279 -17.63 22.09 -1.20
CA VAL A 279 -17.39 21.59 0.16
C VAL A 279 -17.95 20.17 0.33
N GLU A 280 -19.12 19.90 -0.24
CA GLU A 280 -19.77 18.59 -0.22
C GLU A 280 -18.96 17.55 -0.99
N ASP A 281 -18.49 17.89 -2.20
CA ASP A 281 -17.68 16.98 -3.00
C ASP A 281 -16.32 16.69 -2.35
N ARG A 282 -15.68 17.69 -1.74
CA ARG A 282 -14.46 17.49 -0.94
C ARG A 282 -14.67 16.52 0.21
N GLN A 283 -15.83 16.59 0.87
CA GLN A 283 -16.15 15.64 1.94
C GLN A 283 -16.36 14.23 1.39
N ILE A 284 -17.08 14.08 0.29
CA ILE A 284 -17.27 12.79 -0.41
C ILE A 284 -15.92 12.19 -0.80
N ILE A 285 -15.02 12.98 -1.38
CA ILE A 285 -13.67 12.55 -1.79
C ILE A 285 -12.89 12.01 -0.57
N LYS A 286 -12.85 12.77 0.54
CA LYS A 286 -12.16 12.34 1.77
C LYS A 286 -12.71 11.03 2.32
N GLU A 287 -14.02 10.89 2.41
CA GLU A 287 -14.65 9.67 2.92
C GLU A 287 -14.43 8.47 2.00
N CYS A 288 -14.49 8.68 0.68
CA CYS A 288 -14.22 7.63 -0.30
C CYS A 288 -12.75 7.20 -0.27
N SER A 289 -11.85 8.15 -0.07
CA SER A 289 -10.41 7.89 0.05
C SER A 289 -10.10 7.03 1.28
N ALA A 290 -10.67 7.34 2.45
CA ALA A 290 -10.51 6.52 3.65
C ALA A 290 -11.02 5.08 3.43
N LEU A 291 -12.24 4.92 2.86
CA LEU A 291 -12.80 3.59 2.56
C LEU A 291 -11.99 2.81 1.53
N SER A 292 -11.31 3.49 0.60
CA SER A 292 -10.44 2.83 -0.36
C SER A 292 -9.11 2.40 0.27
N ALA A 293 -8.62 3.14 1.26
CA ALA A 293 -7.45 2.77 2.02
C ALA A 293 -7.70 1.51 2.87
N ASP A 294 -8.85 1.43 3.54
CA ASP A 294 -9.23 0.20 4.27
C ASP A 294 -9.30 -1.02 3.33
N TYR A 295 -9.83 -0.82 2.12
CA TYR A 295 -9.91 -1.88 1.11
C TYR A 295 -8.53 -2.30 0.61
N GLU A 296 -7.64 -1.36 0.34
CA GLU A 296 -6.28 -1.61 -0.10
C GLU A 296 -5.49 -2.39 0.96
N ARG A 297 -5.52 -1.97 2.23
CA ARG A 297 -4.86 -2.66 3.35
C ARG A 297 -5.31 -4.11 3.50
N MET A 298 -6.62 -4.36 3.33
CA MET A 298 -7.15 -5.73 3.34
C MET A 298 -6.53 -6.58 2.22
N LEU A 299 -6.39 -6.03 1.00
CA LEU A 299 -5.77 -6.72 -0.12
C LEU A 299 -4.26 -6.89 0.08
N TRP A 300 -3.60 -5.89 0.67
CA TRP A 300 -2.16 -5.90 0.91
C TRP A 300 -1.73 -7.09 1.77
N SER A 301 -2.42 -7.29 2.89
CA SER A 301 -2.10 -8.38 3.83
C SER A 301 -2.12 -9.77 3.16
N ALA A 302 -3.07 -10.03 2.28
CA ALA A 302 -3.12 -11.29 1.53
C ALA A 302 -2.03 -11.36 0.45
N ARG A 303 -1.75 -10.25 -0.23
CA ARG A 303 -0.82 -10.20 -1.37
C ARG A 303 0.63 -10.47 -0.95
N GLU A 304 1.08 -9.96 0.20
CA GLU A 304 2.45 -10.17 0.68
C GLU A 304 2.77 -11.66 0.87
N ASP A 305 1.88 -12.41 1.55
CA ASP A 305 2.05 -13.85 1.78
C ASP A 305 2.02 -14.64 0.47
N GLU A 306 1.09 -14.30 -0.43
CA GLU A 306 0.98 -14.94 -1.74
C GLU A 306 2.21 -14.66 -2.63
N ALA A 307 2.70 -13.43 -2.64
CA ALA A 307 3.89 -13.03 -3.41
C ALA A 307 5.11 -13.81 -2.92
N ARG A 308 5.35 -13.83 -1.59
CA ARG A 308 6.43 -14.62 -1.01
C ARG A 308 6.35 -16.09 -1.39
N ALA A 309 5.15 -16.70 -1.30
CA ALA A 309 4.97 -18.10 -1.67
C ALA A 309 5.33 -18.35 -3.15
N ARG A 310 4.84 -17.51 -4.08
CA ARG A 310 5.13 -17.64 -5.52
C ARG A 310 6.61 -17.53 -5.84
N VAL A 311 7.31 -16.55 -5.27
CA VAL A 311 8.74 -16.37 -5.55
C VAL A 311 9.59 -17.49 -4.94
N MET A 312 9.19 -18.03 -3.79
CA MET A 312 9.87 -19.21 -3.20
C MET A 312 9.65 -20.46 -4.06
N GLU A 313 8.45 -20.69 -4.60
CA GLU A 313 8.16 -21.76 -5.55
C GLU A 313 8.96 -21.62 -6.85
N SER A 314 9.27 -20.40 -7.28
CA SER A 314 10.13 -20.16 -8.47
C SER A 314 11.62 -20.47 -8.25
N GLY A 315 12.03 -20.81 -7.02
CA GLY A 315 13.40 -21.20 -6.68
C GLY A 315 14.27 -20.09 -6.11
N CYS A 316 13.68 -18.97 -5.68
CA CYS A 316 14.41 -17.92 -4.96
C CYS A 316 14.94 -18.42 -3.62
N THR A 317 16.01 -17.80 -3.17
CA THR A 317 16.64 -18.08 -1.87
C THR A 317 16.39 -16.92 -0.92
N GLU A 318 15.69 -17.19 0.17
CA GLU A 318 15.55 -16.25 1.28
C GLU A 318 16.78 -16.35 2.20
N ILE A 319 17.38 -15.23 2.53
CA ILE A 319 18.53 -15.11 3.42
C ILE A 319 18.11 -14.30 4.65
N THR A 320 18.36 -14.82 5.84
CA THR A 320 18.09 -14.14 7.09
C THR A 320 19.40 -13.64 7.70
N LEU A 321 19.46 -12.37 8.09
CA LEU A 321 20.59 -11.82 8.83
C LEU A 321 20.65 -12.41 10.25
N SER A 322 21.88 -12.65 10.75
CA SER A 322 22.06 -12.82 12.20
C SER A 322 21.75 -11.51 12.93
N GLU A 323 21.43 -11.60 14.22
CA GLU A 323 21.16 -10.41 15.03
C GLU A 323 22.33 -9.42 15.06
N ASP A 324 23.59 -9.95 15.06
CA ASP A 324 24.79 -9.13 15.01
C ASP A 324 24.92 -8.40 13.66
N GLU A 325 24.62 -9.04 12.54
CA GLU A 325 24.62 -8.39 11.22
C GLU A 325 23.47 -7.39 11.10
N LYS A 326 22.27 -7.74 11.54
CA LYS A 326 21.11 -6.80 11.55
C LYS A 326 21.44 -5.54 12.36
N LYS A 327 22.17 -5.70 13.47
CA LYS A 327 22.66 -4.55 14.25
C LYS A 327 23.68 -3.71 13.47
N LYS A 328 24.60 -4.31 12.73
CA LYS A 328 25.57 -3.57 11.91
C LYS A 328 24.90 -2.76 10.80
N PHE A 329 23.91 -3.34 10.11
CA PHE A 329 23.11 -2.61 9.11
C PHE A 329 22.40 -1.41 9.74
N ARG A 330 21.77 -1.59 10.90
CA ARG A 330 21.08 -0.52 11.63
C ARG A 330 22.05 0.59 12.05
N ASP A 331 23.17 0.22 12.67
CA ASP A 331 24.17 1.17 13.16
C ASP A 331 24.79 1.97 11.99
N ALA A 332 25.01 1.33 10.83
CA ALA A 332 25.52 1.99 9.63
C ALA A 332 24.58 3.07 9.09
N MET A 333 23.25 2.87 9.22
CA MET A 333 22.24 3.80 8.72
C MET A 333 21.88 4.91 9.72
N GLU A 334 22.33 4.83 10.97
CA GLU A 334 22.02 5.80 12.03
C GLU A 334 22.35 7.27 11.66
N PRO A 335 23.41 7.58 10.90
CA PRO A 335 23.69 8.96 10.48
C PRO A 335 22.59 9.63 9.66
N LEU A 336 21.70 8.86 8.99
CA LEU A 336 20.57 9.41 8.23
C LEU A 336 19.60 10.17 9.13
N TYR A 337 19.40 9.72 10.36
CA TYR A 337 18.53 10.36 11.33
C TYR A 337 18.89 11.83 11.55
N LYS A 338 20.17 12.09 11.77
CA LYS A 338 20.66 13.45 11.96
C LYS A 338 20.67 14.25 10.65
N LYS A 339 21.04 13.62 9.53
CA LYS A 339 21.12 14.32 8.24
C LYS A 339 19.75 14.80 7.77
N TYR A 340 18.72 13.93 7.82
CA TYR A 340 17.40 14.19 7.23
C TYR A 340 16.37 14.70 8.23
N CYS A 341 16.59 14.49 9.51
CA CYS A 341 15.62 14.86 10.56
C CYS A 341 16.26 15.63 11.73
N GLY A 342 17.43 16.25 11.54
CA GLY A 342 18.10 17.00 12.61
C GLY A 342 17.18 18.05 13.27
N ASP A 343 16.41 18.78 12.46
CA ASP A 343 15.45 19.79 12.94
C ASP A 343 14.10 19.18 13.38
N TYR A 344 13.89 17.89 13.17
CA TYR A 344 12.65 17.15 13.47
C TYR A 344 12.85 15.99 14.44
N MET A 345 13.96 15.98 15.22
CA MET A 345 14.25 14.88 16.15
C MET A 345 13.16 14.72 17.21
N ASP A 346 12.54 15.81 17.66
CA ASP A 346 11.40 15.72 18.58
C ASP A 346 10.22 14.97 17.96
N LEU A 347 10.00 15.11 16.65
CA LEU A 347 8.96 14.37 15.91
C LEU A 347 9.35 12.90 15.79
N VAL A 348 10.61 12.58 15.51
CA VAL A 348 11.13 11.21 15.47
C VAL A 348 10.95 10.52 16.83
N ASP A 349 11.21 11.22 17.93
CA ASP A 349 11.00 10.68 19.27
C ASP A 349 9.51 10.45 19.58
N GLN A 350 8.61 11.33 19.14
CA GLN A 350 7.17 11.12 19.23
C GLN A 350 6.73 9.90 18.43
N ILE A 351 7.26 9.71 17.21
CA ILE A 351 7.00 8.51 16.40
C ILE A 351 7.41 7.26 17.19
N ARG A 352 8.63 7.20 17.71
CA ARG A 352 9.13 6.06 18.48
C ARG A 352 8.27 5.72 19.70
N GLN A 353 7.70 6.73 20.35
CA GLN A 353 6.86 6.58 21.55
C GLN A 353 5.41 6.22 21.22
N THR A 354 4.93 6.43 20.00
CA THR A 354 3.56 6.13 19.60
C THR A 354 3.25 4.65 19.84
N GLY A 355 2.14 4.35 20.53
CA GLY A 355 1.72 2.98 20.83
C GLY A 355 2.69 2.17 21.70
N ALA A 356 3.69 2.79 22.30
CA ALA A 356 4.52 2.13 23.31
C ALA A 356 3.69 1.93 24.61
N PRO A 357 3.83 0.77 25.30
CA PRO A 357 3.21 0.63 26.61
C PRO A 357 3.80 1.72 27.56
N ASP A 358 2.92 2.30 28.42
CA ASP A 358 3.35 3.25 29.41
C ASP A 358 4.54 2.69 30.22
N PRO A 359 5.60 3.49 30.44
CA PRO A 359 6.69 3.05 31.30
C PRO A 359 6.13 2.78 32.70
N GLN A 360 6.21 1.50 33.14
CA GLN A 360 5.80 1.07 34.48
C GLN A 360 6.72 1.65 35.54
#